data_c69f69faa08734fa2ef82677e4c092e1
#
_entry.id   c69f69faa08734fa2ef82677e4c092e1
#
_cell.length_a   1.000
_cell.length_b   1.000
_cell.length_c   1.000
_cell.angle_alpha   90.00
_cell.angle_beta   90.00
_cell.angle_gamma   90.00
#
_symmetry.space_group_name_H-M   'P 1'
#
loop_
_entity.id
_entity.type
_entity.pdbx_description
1 polymer ?
#
loop_
_entity_poly.entity_id
_entity_poly.type
_entity_poly.pdbx_seq_one_letter_code
_entity_poly.pdbx_strand_id
1 'polypeptide(L)'
;MGDYYNLEEGDFFVRLPNETVWNLEDNGITLKNELKYPFTVSVLYRLVENTNPINETMFSINDLVTSCGYTTHKDNIRKFKELLHKLEDKGIIYNINTPLDKVRNDSFIRCKLNLEVQTNFFMIYHKYFKTVMESDYTASVKNNVFTFLCYILAGLRTINNDKYLSYCYFSYEKAEHDLNMNEDTIINCGTIAKSLGLILYDNVGYIKRYNKRCSNIYSLTEEGLEFGIISSYEWYDCEFSTDFIPKEEYKKLYEEKRKGK
;
A
#
# COMPACT_ATOMS: atom_id res chain seq x y z
N MET A 1 1.21 20.29 -8.39
CA MET A 1 1.41 18.84 -8.30
C MET A 1 2.77 18.58 -7.73
N GLY A 2 2.87 17.85 -6.64
CA GLY A 2 4.17 17.57 -6.03
C GLY A 2 4.92 16.57 -6.91
N ASP A 3 6.14 16.93 -7.27
CA ASP A 3 7.07 16.09 -8.01
C ASP A 3 7.55 14.92 -7.15
N TYR A 4 6.71 13.88 -7.00
CA TYR A 4 7.05 12.68 -6.23
C TYR A 4 8.20 11.87 -6.83
N TYR A 5 8.58 12.15 -8.08
CA TYR A 5 9.75 11.55 -8.75
C TYR A 5 10.97 12.45 -8.82
N ASN A 6 10.86 13.75 -8.54
CA ASN A 6 12.03 14.59 -8.30
C ASN A 6 12.57 14.23 -6.92
N LEU A 7 13.35 13.17 -6.89
CA LEU A 7 14.14 12.78 -5.74
C LEU A 7 15.26 13.81 -5.64
N GLU A 8 15.19 14.65 -4.63
CA GLU A 8 16.33 15.47 -4.26
C GLU A 8 17.45 14.53 -3.79
N GLU A 9 18.69 14.91 -4.06
CA GLU A 9 19.86 14.20 -3.58
C GLU A 9 19.76 14.11 -2.05
N GLY A 10 19.48 12.89 -1.51
CA GLY A 10 19.28 12.66 -0.08
C GLY A 10 17.90 12.16 0.35
N ASP A 11 16.93 11.96 -0.56
CA ASP A 11 15.63 11.35 -0.21
C ASP A 11 15.83 9.92 0.32
N PHE A 12 15.56 9.75 1.60
CA PHE A 12 15.63 8.45 2.26
C PHE A 12 14.47 7.54 1.83
N PHE A 13 14.77 6.29 1.54
CA PHE A 13 13.79 5.27 1.21
C PHE A 13 14.02 3.96 1.97
N VAL A 14 12.94 3.22 2.15
CA VAL A 14 12.91 1.88 2.71
C VAL A 14 12.53 0.89 1.62
N ARG A 15 13.11 -0.31 1.63
CA ARG A 15 12.70 -1.43 0.79
C ARG A 15 11.91 -2.42 1.62
N LEU A 16 10.73 -2.79 1.14
CA LEU A 16 9.95 -3.88 1.71
C LEU A 16 9.69 -4.95 0.65
N PRO A 17 9.71 -6.25 1.02
CA PRO A 17 9.32 -7.32 0.12
C PRO A 17 7.87 -7.15 -0.36
N ASN A 18 7.58 -7.51 -1.60
CA ASN A 18 6.21 -7.43 -2.15
C ASN A 18 5.23 -8.31 -1.35
N GLU A 19 5.70 -9.39 -0.75
CA GLU A 19 4.94 -10.31 0.11
C GLU A 19 4.37 -9.63 1.37
N THR A 20 4.87 -8.45 1.74
CA THR A 20 4.29 -7.68 2.86
C THR A 20 2.88 -7.18 2.55
N VAL A 21 2.53 -7.01 1.28
CA VAL A 21 1.23 -6.52 0.81
C VAL A 21 0.54 -7.46 -0.19
N TRP A 22 1.27 -8.38 -0.83
CA TRP A 22 0.71 -9.41 -1.68
C TRP A 22 0.54 -10.72 -0.91
N ASN A 23 -0.63 -11.33 -1.08
CA ASN A 23 -0.90 -12.65 -0.52
C ASN A 23 -0.38 -13.73 -1.50
N LEU A 24 0.93 -13.96 -1.50
CA LEU A 24 1.55 -15.04 -2.25
C LEU A 24 1.57 -16.30 -1.37
N GLU A 25 0.72 -17.27 -1.66
CA GLU A 25 0.53 -18.48 -0.85
C GLU A 25 1.79 -19.36 -0.74
N ASP A 26 2.78 -19.19 -1.61
CA ASP A 26 3.91 -20.12 -1.77
C ASP A 26 5.22 -19.74 -1.08
N ASN A 27 5.37 -18.54 -0.52
CA ASN A 27 6.68 -18.04 -0.08
C ASN A 27 6.91 -17.93 1.44
N GLY A 28 6.12 -18.58 2.26
CA GLY A 28 6.39 -18.74 3.72
C GLY A 28 6.23 -17.48 4.61
N ILE A 29 6.16 -16.28 4.04
CA ILE A 29 5.97 -15.01 4.77
C ILE A 29 4.65 -14.35 4.37
N THR A 30 3.56 -15.08 4.43
CA THR A 30 2.24 -14.47 4.23
C THR A 30 1.84 -13.68 5.47
N LEU A 31 1.73 -12.37 5.33
CA LEU A 31 1.24 -11.47 6.39
C LEU A 31 -0.29 -11.28 6.35
N LYS A 32 -1.03 -12.03 5.54
CA LYS A 32 -2.47 -11.86 5.36
C LYS A 32 -3.24 -11.83 6.68
N ASN A 33 -2.91 -12.73 7.61
CA ASN A 33 -3.57 -12.78 8.92
C ASN A 33 -3.17 -11.62 9.83
N GLU A 34 -2.01 -11.05 9.62
CA GLU A 34 -1.46 -9.91 10.36
C GLU A 34 -1.96 -8.59 9.79
N LEU A 35 -2.30 -8.52 8.49
CA LEU A 35 -2.91 -7.36 7.85
C LEU A 35 -4.31 -7.02 8.38
N LYS A 36 -4.89 -7.84 9.24
CA LYS A 36 -6.10 -7.47 10.00
C LYS A 36 -5.87 -6.23 10.92
N TYR A 37 -4.62 -5.95 11.28
CA TYR A 37 -4.26 -4.71 11.93
C TYR A 37 -3.89 -3.67 10.87
N PRO A 38 -4.62 -2.57 10.75
CA PRO A 38 -4.33 -1.54 9.73
C PRO A 38 -2.88 -1.06 9.76
N PHE A 39 -2.25 -1.05 10.94
CA PHE A 39 -0.90 -0.56 11.16
C PHE A 39 0.22 -1.58 10.88
N THR A 40 -0.08 -2.80 10.39
CA THR A 40 0.96 -3.83 10.19
C THR A 40 2.07 -3.36 9.26
N VAL A 41 1.72 -2.82 8.08
CA VAL A 41 2.72 -2.34 7.10
C VAL A 41 3.47 -1.13 7.61
N SER A 42 2.80 -0.24 8.35
CA SER A 42 3.44 0.92 8.98
C SER A 42 4.48 0.52 10.04
N VAL A 43 4.17 -0.51 10.85
CA VAL A 43 5.13 -1.07 11.81
C VAL A 43 6.33 -1.67 11.11
N LEU A 44 6.13 -2.48 10.07
CA LEU A 44 7.24 -3.05 9.28
C LEU A 44 8.10 -1.96 8.66
N TYR A 45 7.47 -0.94 8.07
CA TYR A 45 8.18 0.23 7.54
C TYR A 45 9.07 0.87 8.63
N ARG A 46 8.53 1.15 9.82
CA ARG A 46 9.28 1.76 10.93
C ARG A 46 10.41 0.87 11.44
N LEU A 47 10.20 -0.44 11.51
CA LEU A 47 11.24 -1.38 11.91
C LEU A 47 12.41 -1.35 10.91
N VAL A 48 12.13 -1.40 9.59
CA VAL A 48 13.18 -1.34 8.56
C VAL A 48 13.84 0.03 8.51
N GLU A 49 13.09 1.13 8.63
CA GLU A 49 13.63 2.49 8.68
C GLU A 49 14.65 2.68 9.81
N ASN A 50 14.42 2.05 10.96
CA ASN A 50 15.29 2.11 12.13
C ASN A 50 16.39 1.03 12.13
N THR A 51 16.55 0.28 11.04
CA THR A 51 17.51 -0.82 10.95
C THR A 51 18.89 -0.31 10.50
N ASN A 52 19.90 -0.72 11.24
CA ASN A 52 21.29 -0.43 10.90
C ASN A 52 21.86 -1.42 9.87
N PRO A 53 23.08 -1.19 9.31
CA PRO A 53 23.67 -2.07 8.30
C PRO A 53 23.92 -3.52 8.72
N ILE A 54 23.86 -3.85 10.01
CA ILE A 54 24.01 -5.24 10.52
C ILE A 54 22.67 -5.90 10.83
N ASN A 55 21.57 -5.38 10.24
CA ASN A 55 20.20 -5.86 10.40
C ASN A 55 19.66 -5.78 11.85
N GLU A 56 20.17 -4.88 12.67
CA GLU A 56 19.60 -4.61 13.98
C GLU A 56 18.70 -3.38 13.92
N THR A 57 17.50 -3.51 14.45
CA THR A 57 16.56 -2.40 14.66
C THR A 57 16.41 -2.09 16.14
N MET A 58 16.16 -0.83 16.43
CA MET A 58 15.92 -0.35 17.80
C MET A 58 14.67 0.54 17.83
N PHE A 59 13.75 0.25 18.73
CA PHE A 59 12.48 0.97 18.88
C PHE A 59 11.97 0.87 20.33
N SER A 60 11.04 1.75 20.70
CA SER A 60 10.15 1.53 21.85
C SER A 60 8.73 1.23 21.35
N ILE A 61 7.91 0.58 22.19
CA ILE A 61 6.52 0.32 21.83
C ILE A 61 5.75 1.64 21.69
N ASN A 62 6.02 2.59 22.57
CA ASN A 62 5.40 3.91 22.50
C ASN A 62 5.75 4.65 21.19
N ASP A 63 7.00 4.58 20.71
CA ASP A 63 7.41 5.20 19.46
C ASP A 63 6.72 4.55 18.25
N LEU A 64 6.61 3.22 18.22
CA LEU A 64 5.86 2.53 17.17
C LEU A 64 4.39 2.94 17.15
N VAL A 65 3.74 2.98 18.32
CA VAL A 65 2.33 3.37 18.45
C VAL A 65 2.12 4.80 17.94
N THR A 66 2.94 5.75 18.40
CA THR A 66 2.78 7.17 18.06
C THR A 66 3.16 7.47 16.62
N SER A 67 4.22 6.85 16.10
CA SER A 67 4.63 7.02 14.70
C SER A 67 3.60 6.47 13.69
N CYS A 68 2.79 5.50 14.10
CA CYS A 68 1.63 5.03 13.33
C CYS A 68 0.35 5.85 13.57
N GLY A 69 0.45 7.02 14.24
CA GLY A 69 -0.66 7.95 14.47
C GLY A 69 -1.63 7.55 15.58
N TYR A 70 -1.33 6.52 16.38
CA TYR A 70 -2.16 6.09 17.51
C TYR A 70 -1.71 6.77 18.80
N THR A 71 -2.62 6.86 19.75
CA THR A 71 -2.31 7.26 21.14
C THR A 71 -1.77 6.07 21.94
N THR A 72 -0.91 6.33 22.92
CA THR A 72 -0.34 5.30 23.81
C THR A 72 -1.34 4.77 24.85
N HIS A 73 -2.60 4.60 24.43
CA HIS A 73 -3.64 3.98 25.24
C HIS A 73 -3.39 2.47 25.38
N LYS A 74 -3.80 1.90 26.53
CA LYS A 74 -3.59 0.48 26.88
C LYS A 74 -4.00 -0.49 25.77
N ASP A 75 -5.14 -0.26 25.12
CA ASP A 75 -5.63 -1.16 24.07
C ASP A 75 -4.79 -1.10 22.79
N ASN A 76 -4.29 0.09 22.42
CA ASN A 76 -3.40 0.22 21.29
C ASN A 76 -2.07 -0.48 21.56
N ILE A 77 -1.46 -0.20 22.72
CA ILE A 77 -0.23 -0.86 23.17
C ILE A 77 -0.39 -2.38 23.13
N ARG A 78 -1.50 -2.92 23.64
CA ARG A 78 -1.77 -4.36 23.60
C ARG A 78 -1.79 -4.90 22.16
N LYS A 79 -2.50 -4.24 21.23
CA LYS A 79 -2.56 -4.65 19.81
C LYS A 79 -1.19 -4.60 19.13
N PHE A 80 -0.37 -3.59 19.43
CA PHE A 80 0.99 -3.49 18.89
C PHE A 80 1.89 -4.61 19.45
N LYS A 81 1.81 -4.92 20.73
CA LYS A 81 2.52 -6.07 21.33
C LYS A 81 2.07 -7.39 20.69
N GLU A 82 0.75 -7.59 20.49
CA GLU A 82 0.21 -8.77 19.80
C GLU A 82 0.76 -8.91 18.38
N LEU A 83 0.89 -7.81 17.64
CA LEU A 83 1.52 -7.82 16.31
C LEU A 83 3.00 -8.19 16.41
N LEU A 84 3.75 -7.57 17.33
CA LEU A 84 5.18 -7.86 17.50
C LEU A 84 5.42 -9.33 17.86
N HIS A 85 4.62 -9.93 18.75
CA HIS A 85 4.69 -11.37 19.04
C HIS A 85 4.47 -12.22 17.79
N LYS A 86 3.50 -11.88 16.95
CA LYS A 86 3.26 -12.60 15.70
C LYS A 86 4.42 -12.45 14.72
N LEU A 87 5.06 -11.28 14.66
CA LEU A 87 6.25 -11.08 13.84
C LEU A 87 7.44 -11.89 14.39
N GLU A 88 7.55 -12.05 15.70
CA GLU A 88 8.53 -12.92 16.35
C GLU A 88 8.26 -14.38 16.04
N ASP A 89 7.02 -14.85 16.21
CA ASP A 89 6.61 -16.24 15.92
C ASP A 89 6.88 -16.64 14.45
N LYS A 90 6.77 -15.68 13.53
CA LYS A 90 7.10 -15.85 12.10
C LYS A 90 8.59 -15.73 11.81
N GLY A 91 9.42 -15.40 12.78
CA GLY A 91 10.85 -15.20 12.60
C GLY A 91 11.20 -13.93 11.81
N ILE A 92 10.26 -13.01 11.62
CA ILE A 92 10.50 -11.71 10.97
C ILE A 92 11.34 -10.81 11.87
N ILE A 93 11.03 -10.79 13.16
CA ILE A 93 11.90 -10.23 14.19
C ILE A 93 12.44 -11.37 15.07
N TYR A 94 13.70 -11.30 15.46
CA TYR A 94 14.35 -12.34 16.26
C TYR A 94 15.48 -11.75 17.12
N ASN A 95 16.03 -12.54 18.04
CA ASN A 95 17.08 -12.11 18.97
C ASN A 95 16.69 -10.85 19.75
N ILE A 96 15.47 -10.83 20.28
CA ILE A 96 14.95 -9.72 21.06
C ILE A 96 15.69 -9.67 22.41
N ASN A 97 16.30 -8.54 22.74
CA ASN A 97 17.10 -8.36 23.95
C ASN A 97 16.31 -8.46 25.25
N THR A 98 15.01 -8.20 25.21
CA THR A 98 14.11 -8.27 26.36
C THR A 98 12.75 -8.81 25.93
N PRO A 99 12.20 -9.87 26.56
CA PRO A 99 10.89 -10.40 26.20
C PRO A 99 9.82 -9.30 26.17
N LEU A 100 9.01 -9.29 25.10
CA LEU A 100 8.02 -8.25 24.83
C LEU A 100 7.01 -8.06 25.98
N ASP A 101 6.68 -9.13 26.69
CA ASP A 101 5.76 -9.08 27.85
C ASP A 101 6.36 -8.39 29.07
N LYS A 102 7.69 -8.43 29.21
CA LYS A 102 8.42 -7.89 30.38
C LYS A 102 8.95 -6.49 30.13
N VAL A 103 8.95 -6.03 28.88
CA VAL A 103 9.51 -4.72 28.54
C VAL A 103 8.54 -3.60 28.91
N ARG A 104 9.06 -2.51 29.48
CA ARG A 104 8.31 -1.26 29.64
C ARG A 104 8.10 -0.62 28.28
N ASN A 105 6.93 -0.02 28.07
CA ASN A 105 6.53 0.49 26.77
C ASN A 105 7.40 1.66 26.25
N ASP A 106 8.08 2.36 27.15
CA ASP A 106 9.02 3.46 26.89
C ASP A 106 10.48 3.00 26.77
N SER A 107 10.77 1.73 27.07
CA SER A 107 12.13 1.20 27.02
C SER A 107 12.48 0.76 25.60
N PHE A 108 13.75 0.94 25.22
CA PHE A 108 14.25 0.50 23.94
C PHE A 108 14.35 -1.02 23.85
N ILE A 109 13.76 -1.55 22.81
CA ILE A 109 13.86 -2.94 22.39
C ILE A 109 14.87 -2.97 21.23
N ARG A 110 15.80 -3.92 21.29
CA ARG A 110 16.71 -4.23 20.18
C ARG A 110 16.41 -5.64 19.69
N CYS A 111 16.27 -5.77 18.40
CA CYS A 111 16.10 -7.08 17.75
C CYS A 111 16.75 -7.08 16.36
N LYS A 112 16.84 -8.25 15.75
CA LYS A 112 17.24 -8.40 14.35
C LYS A 112 16.02 -8.54 13.45
N LEU A 113 16.13 -8.07 12.23
CA LEU A 113 15.12 -8.28 11.19
C LEU A 113 15.58 -9.37 10.21
N ASN A 114 14.64 -10.24 9.85
CA ASN A 114 14.78 -11.23 8.78
C ASN A 114 13.77 -10.87 7.67
N LEU A 115 13.99 -9.73 7.05
CA LEU A 115 13.27 -9.32 5.84
C LEU A 115 14.30 -9.32 4.71
N GLU A 116 14.46 -10.48 4.06
CA GLU A 116 15.36 -10.59 2.91
C GLU A 116 14.75 -9.84 1.72
N VAL A 117 15.43 -8.78 1.29
CA VAL A 117 15.04 -7.92 0.17
C VAL A 117 16.04 -8.13 -0.98
N GLN A 118 16.15 -9.37 -1.48
CA GLN A 118 17.05 -9.68 -2.58
C GLN A 118 16.40 -9.50 -3.96
N THR A 119 15.12 -9.91 -4.08
CA THR A 119 14.31 -9.82 -5.30
C THR A 119 12.87 -9.48 -4.91
N ASN A 120 12.07 -8.93 -5.82
CA ASN A 120 10.65 -8.67 -5.59
C ASN A 120 10.38 -7.73 -4.39
N PHE A 121 10.88 -6.52 -4.46
CA PHE A 121 10.64 -5.49 -3.45
C PHE A 121 10.07 -4.22 -4.09
N PHE A 122 9.43 -3.41 -3.27
CA PHE A 122 9.05 -2.06 -3.60
C PHE A 122 9.78 -1.04 -2.71
N MET A 123 9.93 0.18 -3.20
CA MET A 123 10.58 1.27 -2.48
C MET A 123 9.53 2.23 -1.94
N ILE A 124 9.70 2.62 -0.68
CA ILE A 124 8.84 3.60 -0.02
C ILE A 124 9.72 4.76 0.42
N TYR A 125 9.49 5.95 -0.13
CA TYR A 125 10.17 7.16 0.32
C TYR A 125 9.58 7.66 1.62
N HIS A 126 10.44 8.15 2.51
CA HIS A 126 10.02 8.68 3.82
C HIS A 126 8.93 9.75 3.70
N LYS A 127 8.99 10.60 2.67
CA LYS A 127 7.98 11.61 2.39
C LYS A 127 6.56 11.03 2.23
N TYR A 128 6.41 9.82 1.66
CA TYR A 128 5.09 9.19 1.50
C TYR A 128 4.50 8.80 2.86
N PHE A 129 5.31 8.15 3.70
CA PHE A 129 4.90 7.80 5.06
C PHE A 129 4.53 9.06 5.85
N LYS A 130 5.40 10.07 5.83
CA LYS A 130 5.19 11.34 6.51
C LYS A 130 3.91 12.04 6.05
N THR A 131 3.69 12.19 4.73
CA THR A 131 2.49 12.83 4.18
C THR A 131 1.21 12.15 4.67
N VAL A 132 1.18 10.80 4.70
CA VAL A 132 0.01 10.07 5.19
C VAL A 132 -0.14 10.24 6.70
N MET A 133 0.93 10.12 7.49
CA MET A 133 0.83 10.17 8.96
C MET A 133 0.57 11.58 9.50
N GLU A 134 0.96 12.63 8.79
CA GLU A 134 0.69 14.04 9.15
C GLU A 134 -0.68 14.54 8.67
N SER A 135 -1.41 13.77 7.86
CA SER A 135 -2.77 14.15 7.41
C SER A 135 -3.77 14.18 8.58
N ASP A 136 -4.93 14.84 8.38
CA ASP A 136 -5.95 15.03 9.42
C ASP A 136 -6.90 13.82 9.61
N TYR A 137 -6.61 12.68 8.99
CA TYR A 137 -7.43 11.47 9.12
C TYR A 137 -7.17 10.72 10.43
N THR A 138 -8.09 9.82 10.81
CA THR A 138 -7.89 8.96 11.98
C THR A 138 -6.74 7.98 11.75
N ALA A 139 -6.11 7.51 12.83
CA ALA A 139 -4.98 6.58 12.77
C ALA A 139 -5.28 5.32 11.91
N SER A 140 -6.47 4.73 12.06
CA SER A 140 -6.87 3.57 11.26
C SER A 140 -6.93 3.89 9.76
N VAL A 141 -7.52 5.03 9.39
CA VAL A 141 -7.60 5.48 7.99
C VAL A 141 -6.21 5.73 7.43
N LYS A 142 -5.34 6.46 8.15
CA LYS A 142 -3.95 6.70 7.74
C LYS A 142 -3.21 5.40 7.40
N ASN A 143 -3.30 4.44 8.29
CA ASN A 143 -2.62 3.16 8.11
C ASN A 143 -3.21 2.32 6.96
N ASN A 144 -4.53 2.35 6.75
CA ASN A 144 -5.15 1.72 5.57
C ASN A 144 -4.68 2.40 4.29
N VAL A 145 -4.64 3.73 4.23
CA VAL A 145 -4.14 4.51 3.08
C VAL A 145 -2.68 4.18 2.80
N PHE A 146 -1.85 4.11 3.84
CA PHE A 146 -0.44 3.76 3.68
C PHE A 146 -0.25 2.32 3.18
N THR A 147 -0.99 1.36 3.73
CA THR A 147 -0.98 -0.04 3.25
C THR A 147 -1.42 -0.14 1.80
N PHE A 148 -2.49 0.57 1.40
CA PHE A 148 -2.95 0.62 0.02
C PHE A 148 -1.92 1.29 -0.91
N LEU A 149 -1.27 2.37 -0.49
CA LEU A 149 -0.17 2.99 -1.24
C LEU A 149 0.97 1.99 -1.47
N CYS A 150 1.38 1.27 -0.43
CA CYS A 150 2.40 0.21 -0.53
C CYS A 150 1.99 -0.89 -1.52
N TYR A 151 0.71 -1.25 -1.57
CA TYR A 151 0.17 -2.22 -2.53
C TYR A 151 0.30 -1.73 -3.98
N ILE A 152 0.01 -0.45 -4.22
CA ILE A 152 0.23 0.17 -5.53
C ILE A 152 1.71 0.17 -5.89
N LEU A 153 2.60 0.62 -4.96
CA LEU A 153 4.04 0.66 -5.19
C LEU A 153 4.61 -0.73 -5.53
N ALA A 154 4.13 -1.77 -4.86
CA ALA A 154 4.52 -3.16 -5.14
C ALA A 154 4.05 -3.63 -6.53
N GLY A 155 2.93 -3.10 -7.03
CA GLY A 155 2.35 -3.44 -8.32
C GLY A 155 2.91 -2.65 -9.51
N LEU A 156 3.60 -1.52 -9.26
CA LEU A 156 4.13 -0.69 -10.34
C LEU A 156 5.14 -1.44 -11.19
N ARG A 157 4.91 -1.43 -12.50
CA ARG A 157 5.82 -2.00 -13.48
C ARG A 157 6.47 -0.86 -14.26
N THR A 158 7.79 -0.83 -14.27
CA THR A 158 8.58 0.10 -15.08
C THR A 158 8.60 -0.38 -16.52
N ILE A 159 8.23 0.49 -17.45
CA ILE A 159 8.21 0.20 -18.88
C ILE A 159 9.49 0.74 -19.52
N ASN A 160 10.18 -0.11 -20.29
CA ASN A 160 11.41 0.25 -21.01
C ASN A 160 12.49 0.91 -20.13
N ASN A 161 12.57 0.53 -18.85
CA ASN A 161 13.43 1.16 -17.84
C ASN A 161 13.13 2.66 -17.59
N ASP A 162 12.00 3.15 -18.04
CA ASP A 162 11.55 4.52 -17.77
C ASP A 162 10.59 4.51 -16.56
N LYS A 163 11.06 5.02 -15.44
CA LYS A 163 10.28 5.12 -14.20
C LYS A 163 9.04 6.02 -14.33
N TYR A 164 9.07 6.98 -15.24
CA TYR A 164 7.93 7.89 -15.47
C TYR A 164 6.76 7.21 -16.17
N LEU A 165 7.01 6.11 -16.90
CA LEU A 165 5.98 5.31 -17.55
C LEU A 165 5.45 4.16 -16.66
N SER A 166 5.75 4.17 -15.37
CA SER A 166 5.34 3.10 -14.46
C SER A 166 3.84 3.18 -14.14
N TYR A 167 3.15 2.07 -14.30
CA TYR A 167 1.74 1.94 -13.89
C TYR A 167 1.44 0.53 -13.37
N CYS A 168 0.31 0.39 -12.69
CA CYS A 168 -0.25 -0.92 -12.32
C CYS A 168 -1.77 -0.91 -12.44
N TYR A 169 -2.34 -2.12 -12.46
CA TYR A 169 -3.79 -2.32 -12.42
C TYR A 169 -4.12 -3.56 -11.60
N PHE A 170 -5.26 -3.54 -10.95
CA PHE A 170 -5.80 -4.70 -10.22
C PHE A 170 -7.32 -4.56 -10.07
N SER A 171 -7.99 -5.70 -9.88
CA SER A 171 -9.41 -5.71 -9.52
C SER A 171 -9.58 -5.44 -8.02
N TYR A 172 -10.74 -4.91 -7.64
CA TYR A 172 -11.05 -4.72 -6.22
C TYR A 172 -11.05 -6.06 -5.48
N GLU A 173 -11.57 -7.12 -6.07
CA GLU A 173 -11.57 -8.46 -5.46
C GLU A 173 -10.15 -8.95 -5.12
N LYS A 174 -9.18 -8.69 -6.03
CA LYS A 174 -7.78 -9.02 -5.75
C LYS A 174 -7.23 -8.18 -4.59
N ALA A 175 -7.48 -6.88 -4.58
CA ALA A 175 -7.02 -6.01 -3.51
C ALA A 175 -7.68 -6.35 -2.16
N GLU A 176 -8.98 -6.68 -2.13
CA GLU A 176 -9.68 -7.17 -0.93
C GLU A 176 -9.02 -8.43 -0.38
N HIS A 177 -8.74 -9.38 -1.28
CA HIS A 177 -8.09 -10.63 -0.90
C HIS A 177 -6.68 -10.41 -0.35
N ASP A 178 -5.88 -9.59 -1.02
CA ASP A 178 -4.47 -9.36 -0.67
C ASP A 178 -4.34 -8.51 0.61
N LEU A 179 -5.15 -7.46 0.76
CA LEU A 179 -5.04 -6.48 1.84
C LEU A 179 -5.96 -6.77 3.05
N ASN A 180 -6.85 -7.74 2.93
CA ASN A 180 -7.89 -8.01 3.94
C ASN A 180 -8.72 -6.74 4.29
N MET A 181 -9.03 -5.93 3.26
CA MET A 181 -9.86 -4.73 3.32
C MET A 181 -11.10 -4.94 2.45
N ASN A 182 -12.26 -4.40 2.83
CA ASN A 182 -13.42 -4.42 1.96
C ASN A 182 -13.31 -3.37 0.83
N GLU A 183 -14.12 -3.53 -0.24
CA GLU A 183 -14.12 -2.67 -1.42
C GLU A 183 -14.29 -1.19 -1.06
N ASP A 184 -15.23 -0.85 -0.18
CA ASP A 184 -15.47 0.55 0.23
C ASP A 184 -14.23 1.17 0.88
N THR A 185 -13.51 0.39 1.70
CA THR A 185 -12.26 0.82 2.32
C THR A 185 -11.19 1.07 1.26
N ILE A 186 -11.06 0.18 0.27
CA ILE A 186 -10.09 0.31 -0.84
C ILE A 186 -10.39 1.56 -1.68
N ILE A 187 -11.66 1.77 -2.04
CA ILE A 187 -12.10 2.96 -2.79
C ILE A 187 -11.78 4.24 -2.00
N ASN A 188 -12.08 4.24 -0.71
CA ASN A 188 -11.79 5.39 0.16
C ASN A 188 -10.28 5.64 0.26
N CYS A 189 -9.45 4.60 0.43
CA CYS A 189 -7.99 4.71 0.44
C CYS A 189 -7.46 5.31 -0.86
N GLY A 190 -7.96 4.87 -2.02
CA GLY A 190 -7.60 5.42 -3.33
C GLY A 190 -7.95 6.90 -3.46
N THR A 191 -9.16 7.28 -3.00
CA THR A 191 -9.63 8.67 -3.01
C THR A 191 -8.75 9.56 -2.13
N ILE A 192 -8.43 9.12 -0.92
CA ILE A 192 -7.58 9.85 0.01
C ILE A 192 -6.15 9.96 -0.54
N ALA A 193 -5.55 8.85 -0.99
CA ALA A 193 -4.20 8.86 -1.54
C ALA A 193 -4.08 9.81 -2.74
N LYS A 194 -5.10 9.87 -3.61
CA LYS A 194 -5.17 10.83 -4.71
C LYS A 194 -5.30 12.28 -4.21
N SER A 195 -6.14 12.54 -3.20
CA SER A 195 -6.30 13.88 -2.62
C SER A 195 -5.03 14.40 -1.93
N LEU A 196 -4.22 13.49 -1.39
CA LEU A 196 -2.91 13.80 -0.82
C LEU A 196 -1.82 13.95 -1.90
N GLY A 197 -2.14 13.76 -3.18
CA GLY A 197 -1.20 13.85 -4.30
C GLY A 197 -0.20 12.70 -4.36
N LEU A 198 -0.47 11.57 -3.70
CA LEU A 198 0.42 10.42 -3.62
C LEU A 198 0.32 9.49 -4.82
N ILE A 199 -0.87 9.43 -5.44
CA ILE A 199 -1.15 8.60 -6.62
C ILE A 199 -2.07 9.33 -7.58
N LEU A 200 -2.02 8.89 -8.82
CA LEU A 200 -3.02 9.19 -9.85
C LEU A 200 -3.72 7.88 -10.21
N TYR A 201 -5.00 7.94 -10.49
CA TYR A 201 -5.71 6.79 -11.05
C TYR A 201 -6.90 7.21 -11.89
N ASP A 202 -7.23 6.36 -12.85
CA ASP A 202 -8.42 6.47 -13.67
C ASP A 202 -8.87 5.09 -14.18
N ASN A 203 -10.02 5.07 -14.84
CA ASN A 203 -10.66 3.87 -15.36
C ASN A 203 -10.90 4.02 -16.87
N VAL A 204 -10.69 2.94 -17.63
CA VAL A 204 -10.80 2.98 -19.11
C VAL A 204 -12.21 2.77 -19.62
N GLY A 205 -13.13 2.20 -18.83
CA GLY A 205 -14.48 1.94 -19.31
C GLY A 205 -15.26 0.89 -18.53
N TYR A 206 -16.12 0.20 -19.24
CA TYR A 206 -17.10 -0.73 -18.70
C TYR A 206 -17.32 -1.93 -19.64
N ILE A 207 -17.54 -3.11 -19.08
CA ILE A 207 -17.79 -4.34 -19.84
C ILE A 207 -19.26 -4.73 -19.68
N LYS A 208 -20.03 -4.63 -20.76
CA LYS A 208 -21.49 -4.91 -20.78
C LYS A 208 -21.82 -6.31 -20.30
N ARG A 209 -21.15 -7.32 -20.86
CA ARG A 209 -21.40 -8.75 -20.57
C ARG A 209 -21.34 -9.05 -19.08
N TYR A 210 -20.41 -8.45 -18.35
CA TYR A 210 -20.21 -8.68 -16.92
C TYR A 210 -20.87 -7.64 -16.05
N ASN A 211 -21.51 -6.63 -16.63
CA ASN A 211 -22.08 -5.49 -15.89
C ASN A 211 -21.07 -4.86 -14.92
N LYS A 212 -19.82 -4.74 -15.34
CA LYS A 212 -18.69 -4.41 -14.47
C LYS A 212 -17.81 -3.31 -15.08
N ARG A 213 -17.31 -2.40 -14.23
CA ARG A 213 -16.28 -1.46 -14.62
C ARG A 213 -14.94 -2.18 -14.85
N CYS A 214 -14.17 -1.69 -15.81
CA CYS A 214 -12.78 -2.11 -15.97
C CYS A 214 -11.97 -1.80 -14.71
N SER A 215 -10.85 -2.48 -14.54
CA SER A 215 -9.92 -2.19 -13.43
C SER A 215 -9.41 -0.75 -13.51
N ASN A 216 -9.20 -0.14 -12.35
CA ASN A 216 -8.52 1.14 -12.31
C ASN A 216 -7.04 0.97 -12.68
N ILE A 217 -6.52 1.95 -13.38
CA ILE A 217 -5.10 2.11 -13.67
C ILE A 217 -4.53 3.09 -12.68
N TYR A 218 -3.44 2.74 -12.02
CA TYR A 218 -2.77 3.55 -11.01
C TYR A 218 -1.36 3.89 -11.48
N SER A 219 -0.94 5.12 -11.22
CA SER A 219 0.41 5.60 -11.48
C SER A 219 0.80 6.67 -10.46
N LEU A 220 2.09 7.00 -10.43
CA LEU A 220 2.62 8.11 -9.67
C LEU A 220 2.85 9.37 -10.55
N THR A 221 2.78 9.21 -11.89
CA THR A 221 2.99 10.27 -12.89
C THR A 221 1.81 10.36 -13.84
N GLU A 222 1.62 11.52 -14.45
CA GLU A 222 0.59 11.71 -15.50
C GLU A 222 0.93 10.89 -16.74
N GLU A 223 2.19 10.87 -17.16
CA GLU A 223 2.69 10.10 -18.30
C GLU A 223 2.46 8.59 -18.10
N GLY A 224 2.77 8.07 -16.90
CA GLY A 224 2.54 6.67 -16.58
C GLY A 224 1.05 6.31 -16.55
N LEU A 225 0.20 7.21 -16.05
CA LEU A 225 -1.25 7.01 -16.07
C LEU A 225 -1.79 7.00 -17.50
N GLU A 226 -1.39 7.97 -18.33
CA GLU A 226 -1.81 8.05 -19.74
C GLU A 226 -1.37 6.81 -20.53
N PHE A 227 -0.11 6.40 -20.38
CA PHE A 227 0.40 5.19 -21.01
C PHE A 227 -0.38 3.94 -20.55
N GLY A 228 -0.64 3.81 -19.26
CA GLY A 228 -1.42 2.69 -18.72
C GLY A 228 -2.86 2.67 -19.21
N ILE A 229 -3.50 3.83 -19.38
CA ILE A 229 -4.85 3.96 -19.95
C ILE A 229 -4.86 3.53 -21.39
N ILE A 230 -3.93 4.01 -22.24
CA ILE A 230 -3.83 3.64 -23.65
C ILE A 230 -3.63 2.13 -23.79
N SER A 231 -2.65 1.56 -23.11
CA SER A 231 -2.36 0.12 -23.15
C SER A 231 -3.55 -0.73 -22.69
N SER A 232 -4.25 -0.28 -21.65
CA SER A 232 -5.42 -1.00 -21.14
C SER A 232 -6.63 -0.86 -22.06
N TYR A 233 -6.83 0.30 -22.67
CA TYR A 233 -7.88 0.53 -23.65
C TYR A 233 -7.71 -0.42 -24.83
N GLU A 234 -6.52 -0.50 -25.44
CA GLU A 234 -6.22 -1.39 -26.54
C GLU A 234 -6.49 -2.86 -26.19
N TRP A 235 -6.10 -3.27 -24.99
CA TRP A 235 -6.35 -4.63 -24.51
C TRP A 235 -7.85 -4.93 -24.33
N TYR A 236 -8.62 -4.04 -23.68
CA TYR A 236 -10.06 -4.22 -23.47
C TYR A 236 -10.83 -4.19 -24.80
N ASP A 237 -10.47 -3.31 -25.72
CA ASP A 237 -11.08 -3.22 -27.06
C ASP A 237 -10.84 -4.49 -27.85
N CYS A 238 -9.63 -5.03 -27.83
CA CYS A 238 -9.27 -6.28 -28.50
C CYS A 238 -9.97 -7.50 -27.87
N GLU A 239 -9.96 -7.63 -26.52
CA GLU A 239 -10.44 -8.81 -25.81
C GLU A 239 -11.98 -8.87 -25.77
N PHE A 240 -12.65 -7.73 -25.57
CA PHE A 240 -14.09 -7.66 -25.36
C PHE A 240 -14.88 -7.07 -26.53
N SER A 241 -14.19 -6.47 -27.50
CA SER A 241 -14.79 -5.94 -28.72
C SER A 241 -16.11 -5.18 -28.46
N THR A 242 -17.25 -5.68 -28.94
CA THR A 242 -18.57 -5.03 -28.83
C THR A 242 -19.13 -4.94 -27.39
N ASP A 243 -18.57 -5.68 -26.46
CA ASP A 243 -18.97 -5.64 -25.04
C ASP A 243 -18.24 -4.53 -24.25
N PHE A 244 -17.14 -4.01 -24.76
CA PHE A 244 -16.41 -2.92 -24.14
C PHE A 244 -17.05 -1.58 -24.49
N ILE A 245 -17.29 -0.75 -23.46
CA ILE A 245 -17.76 0.63 -23.61
C ILE A 245 -16.67 1.54 -23.04
N PRO A 246 -16.04 2.38 -23.87
CA PRO A 246 -15.10 3.38 -23.40
C PRO A 246 -15.70 4.31 -22.34
N LYS A 247 -14.88 4.81 -21.43
CA LYS A 247 -15.30 5.64 -20.30
C LYS A 247 -16.18 6.83 -20.71
N GLU A 248 -15.80 7.53 -21.77
CA GLU A 248 -16.52 8.73 -22.22
C GLU A 248 -17.91 8.39 -22.80
N GLU A 249 -18.04 7.26 -23.48
CA GLU A 249 -19.31 6.76 -23.98
C GLU A 249 -20.20 6.30 -22.82
N TYR A 250 -19.63 5.55 -21.85
CA TYR A 250 -20.35 5.11 -20.67
C TYR A 250 -20.89 6.28 -19.84
N LYS A 251 -20.12 7.35 -19.67
CA LYS A 251 -20.60 8.57 -19.00
C LYS A 251 -21.82 9.18 -19.69
N LYS A 252 -21.78 9.32 -21.03
CA LYS A 252 -22.91 9.83 -21.81
C LYS A 252 -24.17 8.98 -21.63
N LEU A 253 -24.05 7.67 -21.78
CA LEU A 253 -25.16 6.72 -21.58
C LEU A 253 -25.75 6.79 -20.17
N TYR A 254 -24.91 6.98 -19.16
CA TYR A 254 -25.35 7.11 -17.78
C TYR A 254 -26.11 8.42 -17.51
N GLU A 255 -25.64 9.53 -18.08
CA GLU A 255 -26.29 10.84 -17.97
C GLU A 255 -27.66 10.86 -18.70
N GLU A 256 -27.73 10.26 -19.88
CA GLU A 256 -28.99 10.12 -20.64
C GLU A 256 -30.03 9.34 -19.85
N LYS A 257 -29.64 8.22 -19.23
CA LYS A 257 -30.53 7.43 -18.35
C LYS A 257 -31.03 8.21 -17.11
N ARG A 258 -30.22 9.15 -16.60
CA ARG A 258 -30.64 9.99 -15.47
C ARG A 258 -31.59 11.11 -15.87
N LYS A 259 -31.46 11.64 -17.08
CA LYS A 259 -32.33 12.71 -17.63
C LYS A 259 -33.69 12.18 -18.11
N GLY A 260 -33.78 10.87 -18.40
CA GLY A 260 -35.02 10.22 -18.82
C GLY A 260 -35.85 9.62 -17.70
N LYS A 261 -35.46 9.85 -16.45
CA LYS A 261 -36.22 9.57 -15.21
C LYS A 261 -36.63 10.89 -14.55
#